data_b8ae25c7ad530feccd8ca195f88169cc
#
_entry.id   b8ae25c7ad530feccd8ca195f88169cc
#
_cell.length_a   1.000
_cell.length_b   1.000
_cell.length_c   1.000
_cell.angle_alpha   90.00
_cell.angle_beta   90.00
_cell.angle_gamma   90.00
#
_symmetry.space_group_name_H-M   'P 1'
#
loop_
_entity.id
_entity.type
_entity.pdbx_description
1 polymer ?
#
loop_
_entity_poly.entity_id
_entity_poly.type
_entity_poly.pdbx_seq_one_letter_code
_entity_poly.pdbx_strand_id
1 'polypeptide(L)'
;MKKLNQILFSILILFSFQEPLFSQDNLIHGIPIVLDGDTIKINNKKIRFSGIDTPESYYRGKKQVCYLNEKKIFCGDIAKTKLKEKIKNNPVFCKTEKNKDFFKRLLGECFIDGESLSKFMVRNGYAFDFKKYSKNKYAKDEKYAKDNKLGFWTMNFEYPWVWRDKVRSNIIK
;
A
#
# COMPACT_ATOMS: atom_id res chain seq x y z
N MET A 1 6.85 60.64 -55.76
CA MET A 1 7.09 60.39 -54.33
C MET A 1 6.01 59.43 -53.80
N LYS A 2 6.29 58.14 -53.76
CA LYS A 2 5.34 57.09 -53.32
C LYS A 2 5.72 56.71 -51.89
N LYS A 3 4.81 56.94 -50.94
CA LYS A 3 4.97 56.48 -49.54
C LYS A 3 4.64 55.00 -49.48
N LEU A 4 5.61 54.18 -49.07
CA LEU A 4 5.46 52.76 -48.86
C LEU A 4 4.95 52.54 -47.44
N ASN A 5 3.68 52.11 -47.31
CA ASN A 5 3.10 51.71 -46.02
C ASN A 5 3.65 50.33 -45.63
N GLN A 6 4.46 50.23 -44.62
CA GLN A 6 4.82 48.96 -43.98
C GLN A 6 3.73 48.59 -42.99
N ILE A 7 2.97 47.54 -43.34
CA ILE A 7 2.05 46.87 -42.44
C ILE A 7 2.86 45.85 -41.65
N LEU A 8 3.14 46.15 -40.37
CA LEU A 8 3.69 45.18 -39.42
C LEU A 8 2.59 44.16 -39.03
N PHE A 9 2.74 42.96 -39.53
CA PHE A 9 1.90 41.83 -39.10
C PHE A 9 2.50 41.27 -37.80
N SER A 10 1.95 41.66 -36.63
CA SER A 10 2.25 41.03 -35.35
C SER A 10 1.59 39.66 -35.29
N ILE A 11 2.38 38.61 -35.51
CA ILE A 11 1.93 37.23 -35.29
C ILE A 11 2.00 36.99 -33.78
N LEU A 12 0.84 37.04 -33.11
CA LEU A 12 0.66 36.64 -31.73
C LEU A 12 0.63 35.11 -31.67
N ILE A 13 1.78 34.50 -31.35
CA ILE A 13 1.86 33.04 -31.12
C ILE A 13 1.25 32.78 -29.74
N LEU A 14 -0.01 32.36 -29.73
CA LEU A 14 -0.65 31.80 -28.55
C LEU A 14 -0.03 30.44 -28.27
N PHE A 15 0.95 30.42 -27.37
CA PHE A 15 1.42 29.18 -26.76
C PHE A 15 0.28 28.62 -25.89
N SER A 16 -0.51 27.70 -26.42
CA SER A 16 -1.42 26.90 -25.63
C SER A 16 -0.59 26.00 -24.71
N PHE A 17 -0.40 26.42 -23.45
CA PHE A 17 0.05 25.53 -22.42
C PHE A 17 -1.04 24.48 -22.22
N GLN A 18 -0.87 23.33 -22.85
CA GLN A 18 -1.71 22.16 -22.64
C GLN A 18 -1.21 21.54 -21.34
N GLU A 19 -1.80 21.94 -20.23
CA GLU A 19 -1.60 21.28 -18.95
C GLU A 19 -1.94 19.80 -19.15
N PRO A 20 -1.04 18.85 -18.77
CA PRO A 20 -1.40 17.45 -18.85
C PRO A 20 -2.60 17.22 -17.92
N LEU A 21 -3.72 16.83 -18.49
CA LEU A 21 -4.91 16.35 -17.76
C LEU A 21 -4.48 15.12 -16.95
N PHE A 22 -3.98 15.35 -15.75
CA PHE A 22 -3.74 14.30 -14.78
C PHE A 22 -5.11 13.77 -14.36
N SER A 23 -5.46 12.59 -14.84
CA SER A 23 -6.71 11.92 -14.48
C SER A 23 -6.79 11.81 -12.95
N GLN A 24 -7.65 12.63 -12.32
CA GLN A 24 -7.89 12.63 -10.87
C GLN A 24 -8.58 11.33 -10.40
N ASP A 25 -9.01 10.48 -11.32
CA ASP A 25 -9.83 9.29 -11.02
C ASP A 25 -9.13 8.23 -10.14
N ASN A 26 -7.80 8.31 -10.01
CA ASN A 26 -7.01 7.32 -9.28
C ASN A 26 -6.49 7.82 -7.92
N LEU A 27 -6.91 9.00 -7.47
CA LEU A 27 -6.48 9.58 -6.21
C LEU A 27 -7.60 9.52 -5.18
N ILE A 28 -7.32 8.97 -4.01
CA ILE A 28 -8.26 8.87 -2.89
C ILE A 28 -7.57 9.41 -1.65
N HIS A 29 -8.21 10.32 -0.94
CA HIS A 29 -7.70 10.82 0.33
C HIS A 29 -8.79 10.92 1.39
N GLY A 30 -8.39 10.89 2.64
CA GLY A 30 -9.29 11.03 3.79
C GLY A 30 -8.78 10.27 5.01
N ILE A 31 -9.50 10.38 6.11
CA ILE A 31 -9.22 9.64 7.34
C ILE A 31 -9.65 8.19 7.15
N PRO A 32 -8.74 7.21 7.23
CA PRO A 32 -9.07 5.82 6.94
C PRO A 32 -9.59 5.08 8.18
N ILE A 33 -10.37 4.04 7.91
CA ILE A 33 -10.61 2.94 8.85
C ILE A 33 -9.65 1.81 8.48
N VAL A 34 -8.78 1.39 9.40
CA VAL A 34 -7.87 0.26 9.20
C VAL A 34 -8.64 -1.04 9.34
N LEU A 35 -8.72 -1.80 8.26
CA LEU A 35 -9.41 -3.10 8.23
C LEU A 35 -8.46 -4.25 8.56
N ASP A 36 -7.24 -4.23 8.02
CA ASP A 36 -6.17 -5.19 8.26
C ASP A 36 -4.79 -4.51 8.14
N GLY A 37 -3.71 -5.23 8.35
CA GLY A 37 -2.35 -4.68 8.29
C GLY A 37 -1.95 -4.12 6.92
N ASP A 38 -2.65 -4.51 5.86
CA ASP A 38 -2.42 -4.05 4.48
C ASP A 38 -3.68 -3.51 3.79
N THR A 39 -4.75 -3.31 4.54
CA THR A 39 -6.04 -2.91 3.95
C THR A 39 -6.70 -1.82 4.79
N ILE A 40 -7.05 -0.72 4.14
CA ILE A 40 -7.78 0.41 4.74
C ILE A 40 -9.09 0.68 3.98
N LYS A 41 -9.97 1.47 4.59
CA LYS A 41 -11.19 1.96 3.95
C LYS A 41 -11.26 3.49 4.08
N ILE A 42 -11.36 4.19 2.95
CA ILE A 42 -11.56 5.66 2.85
C ILE A 42 -12.82 5.89 2.03
N ASN A 43 -13.75 6.71 2.52
CA ASN A 43 -14.99 7.07 1.79
C ASN A 43 -15.71 5.85 1.20
N ASN A 44 -15.91 4.80 2.00
CA ASN A 44 -16.48 3.51 1.62
C ASN A 44 -15.69 2.69 0.56
N LYS A 45 -14.56 3.15 0.07
CA LYS A 45 -13.70 2.42 -0.84
C LYS A 45 -12.65 1.62 -0.05
N LYS A 46 -12.62 0.30 -0.24
CA LYS A 46 -11.57 -0.56 0.34
C LYS A 46 -10.35 -0.52 -0.55
N ILE A 47 -9.18 -0.24 0.04
CA ILE A 47 -7.89 -0.14 -0.65
C ILE A 47 -6.94 -1.13 0.00
N ARG A 48 -6.43 -2.07 -0.80
CA ARG A 48 -5.35 -2.98 -0.41
C ARG A 48 -4.03 -2.40 -0.87
N PHE A 49 -3.04 -2.37 -0.01
CA PHE A 49 -1.70 -1.90 -0.35
C PHE A 49 -1.05 -2.84 -1.37
N SER A 50 -0.63 -2.27 -2.49
CA SER A 50 -0.03 -3.03 -3.59
C SER A 50 1.34 -3.58 -3.22
N GLY A 51 1.60 -4.83 -3.59
CA GLY A 51 2.92 -5.44 -3.54
C GLY A 51 3.41 -5.86 -2.16
N ILE A 52 2.63 -5.69 -1.11
CA ILE A 52 2.95 -6.21 0.22
C ILE A 52 1.90 -7.23 0.68
N ASP A 53 2.26 -8.03 1.66
CA ASP A 53 1.36 -8.95 2.34
C ASP A 53 1.64 -8.96 3.83
N THR A 54 0.58 -8.98 4.65
CA THR A 54 0.68 -9.00 6.11
C THR A 54 0.05 -10.25 6.68
N PRO A 55 0.46 -10.72 7.86
CA PRO A 55 -0.27 -11.77 8.55
C PRO A 55 -1.74 -11.40 8.70
N GLU A 56 -2.60 -12.40 8.54
CA GLU A 56 -4.04 -12.22 8.57
C GLU A 56 -4.57 -11.97 9.99
N SER A 57 -5.25 -10.85 10.20
CA SER A 57 -5.99 -10.64 11.46
C SER A 57 -7.22 -11.55 11.53
N TYR A 58 -7.81 -11.88 10.37
CA TYR A 58 -8.90 -12.84 10.26
C TYR A 58 -9.07 -13.35 8.83
N TYR A 59 -9.01 -14.68 8.64
CA TYR A 59 -9.23 -15.32 7.34
C TYR A 59 -9.94 -16.66 7.53
N ARG A 60 -11.12 -16.83 6.92
CA ARG A 60 -11.94 -18.07 6.99
C ARG A 60 -12.13 -18.62 8.40
N GLY A 61 -12.49 -17.75 9.35
CA GLY A 61 -12.71 -18.15 10.75
C GLY A 61 -11.46 -18.26 11.62
N LYS A 62 -10.27 -17.98 11.06
CA LYS A 62 -9.00 -18.17 11.77
C LYS A 62 -8.14 -16.89 11.80
N LYS A 63 -7.34 -16.75 12.84
CA LYS A 63 -6.31 -15.74 12.98
C LYS A 63 -4.95 -16.36 12.71
N GLN A 64 -4.08 -15.66 12.00
CA GLN A 64 -2.72 -16.12 11.78
C GLN A 64 -1.89 -15.96 13.06
N VAL A 65 -1.15 -17.03 13.39
CA VAL A 65 -0.33 -17.13 14.59
C VAL A 65 1.13 -17.11 14.23
N CYS A 66 1.90 -16.38 15.04
CA CYS A 66 3.36 -16.44 15.12
C CYS A 66 3.77 -16.89 16.54
N TYR A 67 5.04 -17.28 16.71
CA TYR A 67 5.56 -17.71 18.00
C TYR A 67 6.80 -16.90 18.39
N LEU A 68 6.77 -16.31 19.58
CA LEU A 68 7.92 -15.66 20.20
C LEU A 68 8.29 -16.45 21.47
N ASN A 69 9.45 -17.11 21.49
CA ASN A 69 9.86 -17.97 22.61
C ASN A 69 8.73 -18.92 23.03
N GLU A 70 8.20 -19.66 22.05
CA GLU A 70 7.06 -20.62 22.20
C GLU A 70 5.72 -19.98 22.57
N LYS A 71 5.68 -18.71 22.91
CA LYS A 71 4.43 -18.00 23.18
C LYS A 71 3.68 -17.71 21.91
N LYS A 72 2.43 -18.17 21.87
CA LYS A 72 1.49 -17.92 20.76
C LYS A 72 1.07 -16.45 20.70
N ILE A 73 1.19 -15.84 19.52
CA ILE A 73 0.87 -14.43 19.28
C ILE A 73 0.03 -14.31 18.00
N PHE A 74 -1.03 -13.51 18.02
CA PHE A 74 -1.82 -13.19 16.83
C PHE A 74 -1.12 -12.08 16.03
N CYS A 75 -0.26 -12.47 15.09
CA CYS A 75 0.58 -11.52 14.36
C CYS A 75 -0.21 -10.64 13.39
N GLY A 76 -1.33 -11.08 12.87
CA GLY A 76 -2.21 -10.22 12.08
C GLY A 76 -2.79 -9.05 12.90
N ASP A 77 -3.16 -9.29 14.16
CA ASP A 77 -3.64 -8.22 15.04
C ASP A 77 -2.51 -7.21 15.33
N ILE A 78 -1.24 -7.67 15.44
CA ILE A 78 -0.08 -6.77 15.58
C ILE A 78 0.10 -5.91 14.34
N ALA A 79 0.12 -6.51 13.13
CA ALA A 79 0.26 -5.76 11.88
C ALA A 79 -0.81 -4.67 11.77
N LYS A 80 -2.07 -5.03 12.02
CA LYS A 80 -3.20 -4.10 12.02
C LYS A 80 -3.04 -2.97 13.06
N THR A 81 -2.56 -3.29 14.26
CA THR A 81 -2.32 -2.31 15.32
C THR A 81 -1.20 -1.35 14.93
N LYS A 82 -0.09 -1.87 14.36
CA LYS A 82 1.03 -1.04 13.92
C LYS A 82 0.65 -0.08 12.79
N LEU A 83 -0.19 -0.51 11.87
CA LEU A 83 -0.73 0.38 10.84
C LEU A 83 -1.63 1.47 11.47
N LYS A 84 -2.49 1.12 12.45
CA LYS A 84 -3.31 2.09 13.17
C LYS A 84 -2.45 3.11 13.93
N GLU A 85 -1.39 2.65 14.62
CA GLU A 85 -0.45 3.51 15.35
C GLU A 85 0.29 4.47 14.42
N LYS A 86 0.65 4.02 13.20
CA LYS A 86 1.27 4.88 12.19
C LYS A 86 0.32 5.94 11.67
N ILE A 87 -0.90 5.55 11.34
CA ILE A 87 -1.90 6.46 10.77
C ILE A 87 -2.49 7.38 11.85
N LYS A 88 -2.78 6.84 13.04
CA LYS A 88 -3.56 7.55 14.06
C LYS A 88 -4.89 8.03 13.45
N ASN A 89 -5.21 9.32 13.59
CA ASN A 89 -6.39 9.95 12.99
C ASN A 89 -6.02 10.93 11.87
N ASN A 90 -4.86 10.74 11.24
CA ASN A 90 -4.42 11.61 10.16
C ASN A 90 -5.01 11.19 8.82
N PRO A 91 -5.23 12.11 7.90
CA PRO A 91 -5.64 11.79 6.55
C PRO A 91 -4.53 11.04 5.80
N VAL A 92 -4.93 10.06 5.02
CA VAL A 92 -4.06 9.26 4.15
C VAL A 92 -4.39 9.58 2.71
N PHE A 93 -3.38 9.68 1.89
CA PHE A 93 -3.47 9.88 0.45
C PHE A 93 -3.08 8.60 -0.29
N CYS A 94 -3.96 8.07 -1.15
CA CYS A 94 -3.71 6.85 -1.90
C CYS A 94 -3.74 7.11 -3.40
N LYS A 95 -2.71 6.61 -4.12
CA LYS A 95 -2.69 6.49 -5.57
C LYS A 95 -3.10 5.07 -5.92
N THR A 96 -4.27 4.91 -6.53
CA THR A 96 -4.83 3.59 -6.84
C THR A 96 -4.50 3.16 -8.26
N GLU A 97 -4.47 1.85 -8.49
CA GLU A 97 -4.36 1.23 -9.80
C GLU A 97 -5.72 1.20 -10.50
N LYS A 98 -5.71 1.03 -11.83
CA LYS A 98 -6.96 0.90 -12.62
C LYS A 98 -7.73 -0.37 -12.27
N ASN A 99 -7.01 -1.46 -11.98
CA ASN A 99 -7.60 -2.77 -11.73
C ASN A 99 -7.90 -2.98 -10.25
N LYS A 100 -8.95 -3.75 -9.98
CA LYS A 100 -9.29 -4.25 -8.65
C LYS A 100 -8.79 -5.68 -8.48
N ASP A 101 -8.61 -6.08 -7.23
CA ASP A 101 -8.32 -7.49 -6.93
C ASP A 101 -9.58 -8.38 -7.03
N PHE A 102 -9.38 -9.69 -6.82
CA PHE A 102 -10.46 -10.68 -6.83
C PHE A 102 -11.60 -10.34 -5.85
N PHE A 103 -11.30 -9.67 -4.74
CA PHE A 103 -12.28 -9.25 -3.73
C PHE A 103 -12.88 -7.87 -4.01
N LYS A 104 -12.70 -7.35 -5.23
CA LYS A 104 -13.19 -6.02 -5.68
C LYS A 104 -12.59 -4.85 -4.87
N ARG A 105 -11.46 -5.06 -4.16
CA ARG A 105 -10.73 -3.97 -3.51
C ARG A 105 -9.90 -3.22 -4.55
N LEU A 106 -9.77 -1.91 -4.38
CA LEU A 106 -8.79 -1.13 -5.13
C LEU A 106 -7.38 -1.54 -4.67
N LEU A 107 -6.48 -1.66 -5.62
CA LEU A 107 -5.04 -1.80 -5.32
C LEU A 107 -4.41 -0.42 -5.35
N GLY A 108 -3.46 -0.14 -4.47
CA GLY A 108 -2.81 1.17 -4.47
C GLY A 108 -1.68 1.31 -3.48
N GLU A 109 -0.92 2.38 -3.65
CA GLU A 109 0.06 2.82 -2.69
C GLU A 109 -0.47 4.02 -1.92
N CYS A 110 -0.40 3.95 -0.61
CA CYS A 110 -0.95 4.95 0.29
C CYS A 110 0.17 5.62 1.09
N PHE A 111 -0.01 6.91 1.35
CA PHE A 111 1.01 7.77 1.95
C PHE A 111 0.42 8.57 3.11
N ILE A 112 1.26 8.83 4.10
CA ILE A 112 1.05 9.79 5.17
C ILE A 112 2.31 10.66 5.30
N ASP A 113 2.16 11.96 5.30
CA ASP A 113 3.27 12.92 5.36
C ASP A 113 4.39 12.62 4.33
N GLY A 114 4.00 12.18 3.11
CA GLY A 114 4.92 11.79 2.05
C GLY A 114 5.58 10.41 2.21
N GLU A 115 5.41 9.71 3.33
CA GLU A 115 5.95 8.37 3.55
C GLU A 115 4.96 7.29 3.09
N SER A 116 5.46 6.32 2.31
CA SER A 116 4.67 5.16 1.89
C SER A 116 4.36 4.25 3.08
N LEU A 117 3.07 3.97 3.31
CA LEU A 117 2.62 3.04 4.34
C LEU A 117 3.08 1.60 4.05
N SER A 118 3.11 1.20 2.77
CA SER A 118 3.67 -0.10 2.38
C SER A 118 5.13 -0.24 2.76
N LYS A 119 5.94 0.79 2.44
CA LYS A 119 7.37 0.82 2.80
C LYS A 119 7.57 0.82 4.31
N PHE A 120 6.79 1.64 5.03
CA PHE A 120 6.83 1.67 6.50
C PHE A 120 6.57 0.28 7.09
N MET A 121 5.52 -0.40 6.65
CA MET A 121 5.15 -1.73 7.19
C MET A 121 6.22 -2.78 6.91
N VAL A 122 6.77 -2.82 5.69
CA VAL A 122 7.83 -3.79 5.33
C VAL A 122 9.12 -3.47 6.08
N ARG A 123 9.56 -2.20 6.09
CA ARG A 123 10.82 -1.79 6.69
C ARG A 123 10.87 -2.00 8.21
N ASN A 124 9.72 -1.94 8.88
CA ASN A 124 9.59 -2.23 10.31
C ASN A 124 9.25 -3.70 10.61
N GLY A 125 9.21 -4.58 9.59
CA GLY A 125 8.99 -6.01 9.74
C GLY A 125 7.55 -6.42 10.08
N TYR A 126 6.55 -5.58 9.77
CA TYR A 126 5.13 -5.87 9.98
C TYR A 126 4.40 -6.30 8.70
N ALA A 127 5.09 -6.28 7.57
CA ALA A 127 4.64 -6.80 6.28
C ALA A 127 5.81 -7.45 5.55
N PHE A 128 5.50 -8.19 4.49
CA PHE A 128 6.46 -8.87 3.63
C PHE A 128 6.36 -8.34 2.20
N ASP A 129 7.50 -8.29 1.50
CA ASP A 129 7.55 -7.99 0.07
C ASP A 129 6.92 -9.14 -0.71
N PHE A 130 5.71 -8.92 -1.24
CA PHE A 130 5.02 -9.95 -2.00
C PHE A 130 5.50 -9.91 -3.46
N LYS A 131 6.67 -10.50 -3.70
CA LYS A 131 7.46 -10.43 -4.94
C LYS A 131 6.66 -10.68 -6.22
N LYS A 132 5.67 -11.58 -6.16
CA LYS A 132 4.76 -11.86 -7.29
C LYS A 132 4.07 -10.60 -7.82
N TYR A 133 3.76 -9.63 -6.93
CA TYR A 133 3.04 -8.41 -7.27
C TYR A 133 3.90 -7.15 -7.12
N SER A 134 4.88 -7.14 -6.22
CA SER A 134 5.76 -5.99 -5.99
C SER A 134 6.86 -5.86 -7.04
N LYS A 135 7.22 -6.98 -7.71
CA LYS A 135 8.42 -7.07 -8.57
C LYS A 135 9.70 -6.64 -7.83
N ASN A 136 9.83 -7.06 -6.57
CA ASN A 136 10.91 -6.71 -5.63
C ASN A 136 11.00 -5.23 -5.24
N LYS A 137 9.93 -4.47 -5.36
CA LYS A 137 9.89 -3.04 -5.01
C LYS A 137 10.34 -2.78 -3.57
N TYR A 138 9.96 -3.66 -2.64
CA TYR A 138 10.25 -3.53 -1.21
C TYR A 138 11.35 -4.46 -0.71
N ALA A 139 12.08 -5.15 -1.61
CA ALA A 139 13.11 -6.13 -1.24
C ALA A 139 14.23 -5.55 -0.36
N LYS A 140 14.64 -4.31 -0.58
CA LYS A 140 15.66 -3.64 0.24
C LYS A 140 15.14 -3.32 1.65
N ASP A 141 13.87 -2.93 1.77
CA ASP A 141 13.24 -2.63 3.05
C ASP A 141 12.97 -3.91 3.85
N GLU A 142 12.56 -5.01 3.18
CA GLU A 142 12.44 -6.33 3.80
C GLU A 142 13.80 -6.84 4.30
N LYS A 143 14.85 -6.73 3.46
CA LYS A 143 16.20 -7.09 3.87
C LYS A 143 16.66 -6.31 5.09
N TYR A 144 16.41 -5.00 5.13
CA TYR A 144 16.73 -4.16 6.28
C TYR A 144 16.00 -4.66 7.55
N ALA A 145 14.70 -4.93 7.47
CA ALA A 145 13.94 -5.44 8.60
C ALA A 145 14.48 -6.79 9.11
N LYS A 146 14.82 -7.68 8.19
CA LYS A 146 15.39 -9.00 8.51
C LYS A 146 16.77 -8.90 9.18
N ASP A 147 17.69 -8.12 8.61
CA ASP A 147 19.06 -7.95 9.11
C ASP A 147 19.05 -7.32 10.52
N ASN A 148 18.10 -6.41 10.78
CA ASN A 148 17.96 -5.74 12.08
C ASN A 148 16.97 -6.45 13.03
N LYS A 149 16.47 -7.63 12.68
CA LYS A 149 15.50 -8.41 13.48
C LYS A 149 14.31 -7.56 13.94
N LEU A 150 13.67 -6.83 13.03
CA LEU A 150 12.53 -5.97 13.33
C LEU A 150 11.20 -6.72 13.19
N GLY A 151 10.22 -6.37 14.03
CA GLY A 151 8.86 -6.88 13.95
C GLY A 151 8.80 -8.41 13.95
N PHE A 152 8.19 -9.01 12.93
CA PHE A 152 8.03 -10.46 12.84
C PHE A 152 9.34 -11.22 12.61
N TRP A 153 10.42 -10.56 12.21
CA TRP A 153 11.73 -11.19 12.04
C TRP A 153 12.39 -11.64 13.35
N THR A 154 11.77 -11.29 14.50
CA THR A 154 12.15 -11.85 15.83
C THR A 154 11.38 -13.11 16.19
N MET A 155 10.43 -13.54 15.37
CA MET A 155 9.46 -14.59 15.68
C MET A 155 9.57 -15.75 14.69
N ASN A 156 9.08 -16.92 15.09
CA ASN A 156 8.75 -17.98 14.15
C ASN A 156 7.40 -17.69 13.51
N PHE A 157 7.36 -17.51 12.19
CA PHE A 157 6.17 -17.21 11.43
C PHE A 157 6.10 -18.02 10.13
N GLU A 158 4.90 -18.13 9.60
CA GLU A 158 4.71 -18.49 8.19
C GLU A 158 4.41 -17.24 7.37
N TYR A 159 4.86 -17.21 6.12
CA TYR A 159 4.44 -16.16 5.20
C TYR A 159 2.92 -16.20 5.00
N PRO A 160 2.24 -15.05 4.93
CA PRO A 160 0.78 -14.99 4.89
C PRO A 160 0.18 -15.80 3.74
N TRP A 161 0.79 -15.78 2.56
CA TRP A 161 0.34 -16.56 1.40
C TRP A 161 0.45 -18.07 1.62
N VAL A 162 1.51 -18.55 2.27
CA VAL A 162 1.68 -19.98 2.63
C VAL A 162 0.63 -20.38 3.65
N TRP A 163 0.45 -19.57 4.67
CA TRP A 163 -0.56 -19.84 5.71
C TRP A 163 -1.98 -19.88 5.13
N ARG A 164 -2.34 -18.93 4.24
CA ARG A 164 -3.65 -18.94 3.57
C ARG A 164 -3.86 -20.19 2.71
N ASP A 165 -2.82 -20.68 2.04
CA ASP A 165 -2.91 -21.92 1.26
C ASP A 165 -3.21 -23.12 2.16
N LYS A 166 -2.57 -23.22 3.31
CA LYS A 166 -2.85 -24.27 4.32
C LYS A 166 -4.27 -24.17 4.87
N VAL A 167 -4.76 -22.96 5.14
CA VAL A 167 -6.16 -22.77 5.60
C VAL A 167 -7.16 -23.16 4.51
N ARG A 168 -6.87 -22.85 3.24
CA ARG A 168 -7.74 -23.23 2.10
C ARG A 168 -7.80 -24.73 1.88
N SER A 169 -6.69 -25.42 2.03
CA SER A 169 -6.60 -26.88 1.90
C SER A 169 -7.02 -27.65 3.16
N ASN A 170 -7.56 -26.96 4.18
CA ASN A 170 -7.95 -27.54 5.47
C ASN A 170 -6.81 -28.28 6.21
N ILE A 171 -5.55 -28.01 5.88
CA ILE A 171 -4.39 -28.58 6.59
C ILE A 171 -4.30 -28.01 8.02
N ILE A 172 -4.76 -26.77 8.21
CA ILE A 172 -4.88 -26.15 9.54
C ILE A 172 -6.33 -26.31 9.99
N LYS A 173 -6.56 -27.17 10.97
CA LYS A 173 -7.86 -27.34 11.65
C LYS A 173 -8.05 -26.31 12.74
#